data_8b908ce52f89751c3b48f1effa46b9a9
#
_entry.id   8b908ce52f89751c3b48f1effa46b9a9
#
_cell.length_a   1.000
_cell.length_b   1.000
_cell.length_c   1.000
_cell.angle_alpha   90.00
_cell.angle_beta   90.00
_cell.angle_gamma   90.00
#
_symmetry.space_group_name_H-M   'P 1'
#
loop_
_entity.id
_entity.type
_entity.pdbx_description
1 polymer ?
#
loop_
_entity_poly.entity_id
_entity_poly.type
_entity_poly.pdbx_seq_one_letter_code
_entity_poly.pdbx_strand_id
1 'polypeptide(L)'
;MPTYNALINHNDAAALIPEQQVREIFENVAAESQVFKLCRRLPNMSSNVTRIKVLDTLPLVYWQSSNTALKQTSKVAWQNKYIYAEELAVIIPIAENDLNDAEFDIWGAIKPRLVEAVAKKIDAAVFFGTDKPSNFPDGIYESAFAKGFVREQGGAETLYNAISETMGLVEESGYSVNGIVGGPSLKKLFRGMVDSTGQLITGDEISALPRAIVDNGSWDASEAKALVGDFQQAVFAIREDMNYKVLDQAVITDGDGNVVYNLAQQDMVALRVTFRFGWQLPNPVNALVASEGARLPFAIVAPASAAKLTVSLDPGEATTFASTQVVKMSANARGAKIYYTNDGNTPTSASTLYSGPITLSATKTIKAIAIKDGYTNSDVVSVTYTKS
;
A
#
# COMPACT_ATOMS: atom_id res chain seq x y z
N MET A 1 44.51 -27.03 28.95
CA MET A 1 43.26 -27.16 28.22
C MET A 1 43.03 -25.83 27.55
N PRO A 2 42.80 -25.77 26.24
CA PRO A 2 42.45 -24.52 25.61
C PRO A 2 41.09 -24.06 26.16
N THR A 3 41.03 -22.84 26.62
CA THR A 3 39.79 -22.21 27.09
C THR A 3 38.96 -21.83 25.85
N TYR A 4 37.91 -22.60 25.61
CA TYR A 4 36.93 -22.35 24.56
C TYR A 4 35.96 -21.20 24.90
N ASN A 5 36.38 -20.17 25.62
CA ASN A 5 35.53 -19.08 26.11
C ASN A 5 35.90 -17.70 25.55
N ALA A 6 36.41 -17.65 24.36
CA ALA A 6 36.48 -16.37 23.61
C ALA A 6 35.37 -16.36 22.58
N LEU A 7 34.12 -16.38 23.00
CA LEU A 7 32.99 -16.00 22.20
C LEU A 7 33.15 -14.49 21.93
N ILE A 8 33.19 -14.12 20.66
CA ILE A 8 33.00 -12.74 20.25
C ILE A 8 31.64 -12.32 20.81
N ASN A 9 31.67 -11.48 21.81
CA ASN A 9 30.47 -11.00 22.48
C ASN A 9 29.54 -10.34 21.42
N HIS A 10 28.25 -10.49 21.61
CA HIS A 10 27.19 -9.89 20.81
C HIS A 10 27.40 -8.37 20.56
N ASN A 11 28.03 -7.67 21.52
CA ASN A 11 28.45 -6.28 21.39
C ASN A 11 29.61 -6.09 20.40
N ASP A 12 30.49 -7.07 20.22
CA ASP A 12 31.62 -6.99 19.31
C ASP A 12 31.19 -7.19 17.85
N ALA A 13 30.18 -8.02 17.61
CA ALA A 13 29.56 -8.18 16.30
C ALA A 13 28.69 -6.98 15.93
N ALA A 14 27.99 -6.38 16.89
CA ALA A 14 27.24 -5.13 16.67
C ALA A 14 28.18 -3.93 16.39
N ALA A 15 29.40 -3.94 16.95
CA ALA A 15 30.42 -2.93 16.67
C ALA A 15 31.08 -3.10 15.29
N LEU A 16 30.93 -4.26 14.63
CA LEU A 16 31.41 -4.54 13.29
C LEU A 16 30.46 -4.04 12.18
N ILE A 17 29.24 -3.63 12.53
CA ILE A 17 28.31 -2.96 11.62
C ILE A 17 28.47 -1.44 11.89
N PRO A 18 29.24 -0.71 11.10
CA PRO A 18 29.44 0.73 11.33
C PRO A 18 28.08 1.46 11.22
N GLU A 19 27.82 2.43 12.09
CA GLU A 19 26.67 3.33 12.02
C GLU A 19 26.50 3.94 10.62
N GLN A 20 27.61 4.13 9.91
CA GLN A 20 27.65 4.64 8.56
C GLN A 20 27.04 3.70 7.50
N GLN A 21 27.08 2.37 7.69
CA GLN A 21 26.41 1.41 6.81
C GLN A 21 24.88 1.41 7.01
N VAL A 22 24.41 1.60 8.23
CA VAL A 22 23.00 1.74 8.53
C VAL A 22 22.42 3.00 7.87
N ARG A 23 23.15 4.10 7.95
CA ARG A 23 22.79 5.38 7.34
C ARG A 23 22.77 5.30 5.81
N GLU A 24 23.74 4.63 5.21
CA GLU A 24 23.83 4.42 3.76
C GLU A 24 22.63 3.61 3.24
N ILE A 25 22.23 2.55 3.92
CA ILE A 25 21.07 1.75 3.55
C ILE A 25 19.77 2.55 3.69
N PHE A 26 19.64 3.36 4.74
CA PHE A 26 18.49 4.24 4.92
C PHE A 26 18.39 5.27 3.76
N GLU A 27 19.47 5.85 3.32
CA GLU A 27 19.51 6.74 2.16
C GLU A 27 19.08 6.01 0.89
N ASN A 28 19.47 4.76 0.72
CA ASN A 28 19.03 3.92 -0.41
C ASN A 28 17.54 3.61 -0.35
N VAL A 29 16.97 3.29 0.82
CA VAL A 29 15.51 3.11 0.98
C VAL A 29 14.77 4.39 0.60
N ALA A 30 15.23 5.55 1.05
CA ALA A 30 14.65 6.83 0.67
C ALA A 30 14.75 7.12 -0.83
N ALA A 31 15.80 6.62 -1.50
CA ALA A 31 15.97 6.76 -2.93
C ALA A 31 15.08 5.79 -3.74
N GLU A 32 14.83 4.59 -3.24
CA GLU A 32 14.04 3.56 -3.91
C GLU A 32 12.51 3.75 -3.73
N SER A 33 12.08 4.16 -2.52
CA SER A 33 10.67 4.41 -2.25
C SER A 33 10.21 5.75 -2.80
N GLN A 34 9.11 5.76 -3.56
CA GLN A 34 8.51 7.00 -4.06
C GLN A 34 7.77 7.77 -2.95
N VAL A 35 7.28 7.08 -1.92
CA VAL A 35 6.70 7.72 -0.73
C VAL A 35 7.73 8.61 -0.04
N PHE A 36 8.94 8.12 0.16
CA PHE A 36 10.00 8.91 0.80
C PHE A 36 10.48 10.10 -0.03
N LYS A 37 10.39 10.00 -1.37
CA LYS A 37 10.76 11.10 -2.28
C LYS A 37 9.72 12.20 -2.35
N LEU A 38 8.45 11.85 -2.31
CA LEU A 38 7.33 12.75 -2.60
C LEU A 38 6.67 13.31 -1.35
N CYS A 39 6.42 12.44 -0.35
CA CYS A 39 5.69 12.81 0.85
C CYS A 39 6.56 13.63 1.82
N ARG A 40 5.89 14.44 2.65
CA ARG A 40 6.59 15.28 3.62
C ARG A 40 7.08 14.48 4.81
N ARG A 41 8.38 14.47 5.03
CA ARG A 41 8.99 13.89 6.21
C ARG A 41 8.81 14.79 7.43
N LEU A 42 8.32 14.23 8.52
CA LEU A 42 8.30 14.85 9.83
C LEU A 42 9.59 14.48 10.62
N PRO A 43 9.90 15.20 11.72
CA PRO A 43 10.96 14.79 12.63
C PRO A 43 10.77 13.36 13.11
N ASN A 44 11.87 12.69 13.44
CA ASN A 44 11.84 11.32 13.94
C ASN A 44 10.99 11.22 15.21
N MET A 45 10.24 10.12 15.31
CA MET A 45 9.33 9.89 16.44
C MET A 45 10.12 9.53 17.70
N SER A 46 9.81 10.20 18.81
CA SER A 46 10.36 9.86 20.13
C SER A 46 9.55 8.76 20.85
N SER A 47 8.31 8.50 20.41
CA SER A 47 7.42 7.48 20.97
C SER A 47 6.72 6.72 19.84
N ASN A 48 6.02 5.61 20.17
CA ASN A 48 5.29 4.81 19.18
C ASN A 48 4.12 5.54 18.54
N VAL A 49 3.63 6.60 19.18
CA VAL A 49 2.50 7.40 18.70
C VAL A 49 2.89 8.86 18.72
N THR A 50 2.72 9.54 17.58
CA THR A 50 2.91 10.98 17.46
C THR A 50 1.60 11.64 17.10
N ARG A 51 1.24 12.66 17.86
CA ARG A 51 0.01 13.44 17.65
C ARG A 51 0.29 14.62 16.73
N ILE A 52 -0.51 14.76 15.69
CA ILE A 52 -0.52 15.91 14.77
C ILE A 52 -1.77 16.73 15.06
N LYS A 53 -1.62 18.04 15.21
CA LYS A 53 -2.77 18.97 15.30
C LYS A 53 -3.12 19.40 13.88
N VAL A 54 -4.38 19.20 13.51
CA VAL A 54 -4.93 19.55 12.20
C VAL A 54 -6.03 20.56 12.38
N LEU A 55 -6.06 21.61 11.57
CA LEU A 55 -7.11 22.60 11.57
C LEU A 55 -8.41 21.98 11.03
N ASP A 56 -9.50 22.10 11.82
CA ASP A 56 -10.80 21.49 11.52
C ASP A 56 -11.87 22.52 11.13
N THR A 57 -11.83 23.69 11.75
CA THR A 57 -12.82 24.74 11.50
C THR A 57 -12.13 26.08 11.27
N LEU A 58 -12.50 26.75 10.17
CA LEU A 58 -12.00 28.08 9.83
C LEU A 58 -12.83 29.17 10.52
N PRO A 59 -12.21 30.33 10.85
CA PRO A 59 -12.94 31.47 11.36
C PRO A 59 -13.86 32.03 10.27
N LEU A 60 -15.05 32.44 10.69
CA LEU A 60 -16.00 33.19 9.86
C LEU A 60 -15.82 34.68 10.06
N VAL A 61 -15.81 35.41 8.95
CA VAL A 61 -15.74 36.88 8.94
C VAL A 61 -17.02 37.40 8.31
N TYR A 62 -17.56 38.51 8.83
CA TYR A 62 -18.79 39.12 8.34
C TYR A 62 -18.61 40.63 8.16
N TRP A 63 -19.41 41.21 7.28
CA TRP A 63 -19.49 42.62 7.10
C TRP A 63 -20.40 43.23 8.18
N GLN A 64 -19.95 44.28 8.83
CA GLN A 64 -20.76 44.99 9.83
C GLN A 64 -21.76 45.90 9.15
N SER A 65 -23.03 45.82 9.52
CA SER A 65 -24.13 46.59 8.90
C SER A 65 -24.21 48.02 9.38
N SER A 66 -23.63 48.37 10.56
CA SER A 66 -23.62 49.72 11.09
C SER A 66 -22.45 49.90 12.07
N ASN A 67 -22.09 51.18 12.34
CA ASN A 67 -21.02 51.53 13.27
C ASN A 67 -21.35 51.17 14.73
N THR A 68 -22.63 50.93 15.05
CA THR A 68 -23.12 50.57 16.38
C THR A 68 -23.46 49.11 16.54
N ALA A 69 -23.31 48.29 15.47
CA ALA A 69 -23.60 46.85 15.54
C ALA A 69 -22.57 46.14 16.40
N LEU A 70 -23.04 45.18 17.20
CA LEU A 70 -22.16 44.34 18.03
C LEU A 70 -21.35 43.37 17.15
N LYS A 71 -20.06 43.28 17.45
CA LYS A 71 -19.16 42.31 16.79
C LYS A 71 -19.46 40.90 17.27
N GLN A 72 -19.66 39.99 16.34
CA GLN A 72 -19.93 38.60 16.65
C GLN A 72 -18.59 37.80 16.75
N THR A 73 -18.61 36.77 17.56
CA THR A 73 -17.46 35.89 17.76
C THR A 73 -17.48 34.76 16.74
N SER A 74 -16.31 34.35 16.32
CA SER A 74 -16.13 33.13 15.48
C SER A 74 -15.24 32.12 16.19
N LYS A 75 -15.48 30.84 15.97
CA LYS A 75 -14.76 29.75 16.59
C LYS A 75 -13.77 29.15 15.57
N VAL A 76 -12.55 28.85 16.03
CA VAL A 76 -11.57 28.02 15.33
C VAL A 76 -11.41 26.74 16.12
N ALA A 77 -11.41 25.60 15.46
CA ALA A 77 -11.23 24.30 16.10
C ALA A 77 -10.09 23.52 15.45
N TRP A 78 -9.45 22.67 16.26
CA TRP A 78 -8.38 21.76 15.85
C TRP A 78 -8.76 20.34 16.19
N GLN A 79 -8.44 19.43 15.29
CA GLN A 79 -8.57 17.99 15.45
C GLN A 79 -7.18 17.37 15.69
N ASN A 80 -7.13 16.31 16.46
CA ASN A 80 -5.92 15.52 16.63
C ASN A 80 -5.95 14.33 15.67
N LYS A 81 -4.87 14.17 14.88
CA LYS A 81 -4.60 12.95 14.13
C LYS A 81 -3.32 12.30 14.66
N TYR A 82 -3.22 11.00 14.55
CA TYR A 82 -2.14 10.23 15.15
C TYR A 82 -1.37 9.46 14.08
N ILE A 83 -0.05 9.48 14.19
CA ILE A 83 0.84 8.60 13.45
C ILE A 83 1.25 7.50 14.40
N TYR A 84 1.05 6.25 14.00
CA TYR A 84 1.48 5.05 14.69
C TYR A 84 2.72 4.50 14.02
N ALA A 85 3.77 4.22 14.81
CA ALA A 85 4.98 3.60 14.30
C ALA A 85 4.80 2.09 14.30
N GLU A 86 4.68 1.50 13.13
CA GLU A 86 4.59 0.07 12.91
C GLU A 86 5.93 -0.49 12.47
N GLU A 87 6.19 -1.76 12.82
CA GLU A 87 7.45 -2.42 12.56
C GLU A 87 7.40 -3.27 11.30
N LEU A 88 8.36 -3.05 10.43
CA LEU A 88 8.71 -3.96 9.34
C LEU A 88 9.89 -4.79 9.80
N ALA A 89 9.78 -6.09 9.74
CA ALA A 89 10.84 -7.00 10.16
C ALA A 89 11.03 -8.15 9.17
N VAL A 90 12.26 -8.60 9.05
CA VAL A 90 12.62 -9.81 8.31
C VAL A 90 13.77 -10.51 8.99
N ILE A 91 13.76 -11.85 8.96
CA ILE A 91 14.84 -12.69 9.42
C ILE A 91 15.26 -13.57 8.24
N ILE A 92 16.56 -13.56 7.91
CA ILE A 92 17.13 -14.34 6.81
C ILE A 92 18.15 -15.31 7.43
N PRO A 93 17.82 -16.61 7.55
CA PRO A 93 18.76 -17.63 8.00
C PRO A 93 19.65 -18.10 6.84
N ILE A 94 20.93 -18.33 7.13
CA ILE A 94 21.94 -18.85 6.18
C ILE A 94 22.77 -19.88 6.94
N ALA A 95 23.13 -20.98 6.30
CA ALA A 95 24.06 -21.95 6.87
C ALA A 95 25.46 -21.33 7.02
N GLU A 96 26.14 -21.57 8.13
CA GLU A 96 27.45 -20.98 8.43
C GLU A 96 28.50 -21.46 7.42
N ASN A 97 28.41 -22.73 7.01
CA ASN A 97 29.29 -23.29 5.99
C ASN A 97 29.15 -22.56 4.66
N ASP A 98 27.90 -22.27 4.21
CA ASP A 98 27.64 -21.55 2.95
C ASP A 98 28.19 -20.12 3.02
N LEU A 99 28.14 -19.51 4.21
CA LEU A 99 28.68 -18.18 4.43
C LEU A 99 30.21 -18.15 4.37
N ASN A 100 30.84 -19.19 4.93
CA ASN A 100 32.31 -19.32 4.99
C ASN A 100 32.91 -19.77 3.64
N ASP A 101 32.19 -20.61 2.89
CA ASP A 101 32.65 -21.16 1.60
C ASP A 101 32.31 -20.23 0.42
N ALA A 102 31.53 -19.19 0.65
CA ALA A 102 31.13 -18.25 -0.42
C ALA A 102 32.33 -17.43 -0.91
N GLU A 103 32.55 -17.41 -2.23
CA GLU A 103 33.55 -16.59 -2.88
C GLU A 103 33.22 -15.07 -2.90
N PHE A 104 32.02 -14.70 -2.47
CA PHE A 104 31.51 -13.33 -2.47
C PHE A 104 30.79 -12.98 -1.16
N ASP A 105 30.72 -11.69 -0.85
CA ASP A 105 29.98 -11.18 0.32
C ASP A 105 28.46 -11.36 0.14
N ILE A 106 27.92 -12.44 0.71
CA ILE A 106 26.48 -12.76 0.67
C ILE A 106 25.67 -11.63 1.32
N TRP A 107 26.14 -11.07 2.42
CA TRP A 107 25.43 -9.98 3.10
C TRP A 107 25.40 -8.71 2.26
N GLY A 108 26.51 -8.40 1.58
CA GLY A 108 26.58 -7.28 0.63
C GLY A 108 25.63 -7.44 -0.54
N ALA A 109 25.42 -8.65 -1.02
CA ALA A 109 24.48 -8.95 -2.10
C ALA A 109 23.01 -8.90 -1.67
N ILE A 110 22.71 -9.27 -0.41
CA ILE A 110 21.34 -9.29 0.14
C ILE A 110 20.85 -7.89 0.52
N LYS A 111 21.72 -7.02 1.04
CA LYS A 111 21.35 -5.68 1.51
C LYS A 111 20.53 -4.85 0.50
N PRO A 112 20.93 -4.70 -0.78
CA PRO A 112 20.14 -3.94 -1.77
C PRO A 112 18.75 -4.53 -2.00
N ARG A 113 18.62 -5.88 -1.94
CA ARG A 113 17.34 -6.57 -2.11
C ARG A 113 16.41 -6.37 -0.91
N LEU A 114 16.97 -6.25 0.30
CA LEU A 114 16.21 -5.88 1.49
C LEU A 114 15.65 -4.46 1.40
N VAL A 115 16.48 -3.54 0.95
CA VAL A 115 16.08 -2.14 0.71
C VAL A 115 14.91 -2.07 -0.27
N GLU A 116 15.01 -2.77 -1.40
CA GLU A 116 13.95 -2.87 -2.41
C GLU A 116 12.66 -3.49 -1.83
N ALA A 117 12.78 -4.55 -1.03
CA ALA A 117 11.63 -5.21 -0.40
C ALA A 117 10.92 -4.30 0.61
N VAL A 118 11.66 -3.55 1.42
CA VAL A 118 11.11 -2.58 2.37
C VAL A 118 10.43 -1.43 1.62
N ALA A 119 11.08 -0.87 0.60
CA ALA A 119 10.52 0.17 -0.24
C ALA A 119 9.20 -0.28 -0.89
N LYS A 120 9.18 -1.49 -1.44
CA LYS A 120 7.97 -2.10 -2.02
C LYS A 120 6.82 -2.22 -1.01
N LYS A 121 7.10 -2.67 0.21
CA LYS A 121 6.06 -2.80 1.26
C LYS A 121 5.52 -1.44 1.70
N ILE A 122 6.37 -0.44 1.85
CA ILE A 122 5.97 0.92 2.23
C ILE A 122 5.11 1.55 1.13
N ASP A 123 5.58 1.51 -0.12
CA ASP A 123 4.84 2.08 -1.25
C ASP A 123 3.49 1.39 -1.44
N ALA A 124 3.43 0.04 -1.32
CA ALA A 124 2.18 -0.71 -1.41
C ALA A 124 1.18 -0.35 -0.30
N ALA A 125 1.66 -0.20 0.94
CA ALA A 125 0.81 0.16 2.08
C ALA A 125 0.29 1.60 1.99
N VAL A 126 1.13 2.56 1.58
CA VAL A 126 0.75 3.98 1.52
C VAL A 126 -0.12 4.27 0.29
N PHE A 127 0.26 3.79 -0.90
CA PHE A 127 -0.52 4.08 -2.10
C PHE A 127 -1.81 3.27 -2.17
N PHE A 128 -1.77 1.98 -1.90
CA PHE A 128 -2.92 1.08 -2.11
C PHE A 128 -3.51 0.48 -0.84
N GLY A 129 -2.91 0.70 0.34
CA GLY A 129 -3.33 0.03 1.58
C GLY A 129 -3.07 -1.47 1.60
N THR A 130 -2.18 -1.98 0.72
CA THR A 130 -1.88 -3.41 0.61
C THR A 130 -1.10 -3.90 1.82
N ASP A 131 -1.59 -4.95 2.49
CA ASP A 131 -0.96 -5.54 3.67
C ASP A 131 -0.58 -4.52 4.74
N LYS A 132 -1.38 -3.45 4.85
CA LYS A 132 -1.17 -2.41 5.84
C LYS A 132 -1.47 -2.91 7.25
N PRO A 133 -0.72 -2.48 8.27
CA PRO A 133 -1.11 -2.70 9.67
C PRO A 133 -2.46 -2.06 9.99
N SER A 134 -3.19 -2.62 10.95
CA SER A 134 -4.52 -2.14 11.36
C SER A 134 -4.53 -0.70 11.88
N ASN A 135 -3.41 -0.23 12.43
CA ASN A 135 -3.28 1.13 12.96
C ASN A 135 -2.90 2.16 11.88
N PHE A 136 -2.60 1.73 10.65
CA PHE A 136 -2.36 2.67 9.55
C PHE A 136 -3.69 3.24 9.04
N PRO A 137 -3.69 4.49 8.57
CA PRO A 137 -4.83 5.04 7.86
C PRO A 137 -5.08 4.27 6.56
N ASP A 138 -6.23 4.53 5.96
CA ASP A 138 -6.51 4.00 4.63
C ASP A 138 -5.48 4.50 3.62
N GLY A 139 -5.04 3.61 2.72
CA GLY A 139 -4.15 3.98 1.64
C GLY A 139 -4.71 5.14 0.80
N ILE A 140 -3.85 5.82 0.07
CA ILE A 140 -4.28 6.97 -0.76
C ILE A 140 -5.35 6.52 -1.76
N TYR A 141 -5.18 5.36 -2.39
CA TYR A 141 -6.17 4.77 -3.29
C TYR A 141 -7.50 4.48 -2.58
N GLU A 142 -7.44 3.80 -1.43
CA GLU A 142 -8.64 3.46 -0.66
C GLU A 142 -9.41 4.73 -0.25
N SER A 143 -8.67 5.76 0.21
CA SER A 143 -9.24 7.06 0.60
C SER A 143 -9.89 7.79 -0.58
N ALA A 144 -9.23 7.77 -1.75
CA ALA A 144 -9.76 8.39 -2.97
C ALA A 144 -11.00 7.65 -3.48
N PHE A 145 -10.97 6.32 -3.46
CA PHE A 145 -12.12 5.51 -3.86
C PHE A 145 -13.32 5.73 -2.94
N ALA A 146 -13.12 5.70 -1.62
CA ALA A 146 -14.18 5.90 -0.63
C ALA A 146 -14.85 7.28 -0.72
N LYS A 147 -14.12 8.29 -1.17
CA LYS A 147 -14.62 9.68 -1.28
C LYS A 147 -15.04 10.09 -2.70
N GLY A 148 -14.93 9.19 -3.69
CA GLY A 148 -15.30 9.46 -5.07
C GLY A 148 -14.28 10.30 -5.87
N PHE A 149 -13.02 10.39 -5.40
CA PHE A 149 -11.91 11.06 -6.11
C PHE A 149 -11.25 10.11 -7.11
N VAL A 150 -12.06 9.44 -7.90
CA VAL A 150 -11.62 8.49 -8.93
C VAL A 150 -12.25 8.89 -10.26
N ARG A 151 -11.41 9.11 -11.27
CA ARG A 151 -11.82 9.37 -12.64
C ARG A 151 -11.42 8.17 -13.50
N GLU A 152 -12.40 7.50 -14.06
CA GLU A 152 -12.16 6.44 -15.03
C GLU A 152 -11.79 7.04 -16.39
N GLN A 153 -10.69 6.59 -16.97
CA GLN A 153 -10.34 6.98 -18.32
C GLN A 153 -11.29 6.31 -19.32
N GLY A 154 -12.04 7.09 -20.09
CA GLY A 154 -12.91 6.57 -21.16
C GLY A 154 -12.14 5.83 -22.26
N GLY A 155 -12.78 4.87 -22.94
CA GLY A 155 -12.09 4.01 -23.93
C GLY A 155 -11.43 4.75 -25.10
N ALA A 156 -11.98 5.91 -25.51
CA ALA A 156 -11.44 6.77 -26.57
C ALA A 156 -10.71 8.01 -26.04
N GLU A 157 -10.66 8.18 -24.72
CA GLU A 157 -10.07 9.34 -24.07
C GLU A 157 -8.55 9.23 -23.98
N THR A 158 -7.85 10.34 -24.23
CA THR A 158 -6.41 10.41 -24.02
C THR A 158 -6.07 10.42 -22.53
N LEU A 159 -4.92 9.89 -22.16
CA LEU A 159 -4.45 9.98 -20.76
C LEU A 159 -4.31 11.45 -20.32
N TYR A 160 -3.95 12.34 -21.23
CA TYR A 160 -3.83 13.78 -20.96
C TYR A 160 -5.14 14.36 -20.42
N ASN A 161 -6.24 14.14 -21.12
CA ASN A 161 -7.55 14.62 -20.69
C ASN A 161 -7.99 13.99 -19.37
N ALA A 162 -7.77 12.68 -19.21
CA ALA A 162 -8.10 12.00 -17.97
C ALA A 162 -7.30 12.55 -16.77
N ILE A 163 -6.01 12.84 -16.95
CA ILE A 163 -5.17 13.49 -15.92
C ILE A 163 -5.68 14.90 -15.64
N SER A 164 -5.96 15.71 -16.67
CA SER A 164 -6.45 17.08 -16.51
C SER A 164 -7.74 17.13 -15.70
N GLU A 165 -8.73 16.30 -16.03
CA GLU A 165 -9.98 16.22 -15.27
C GLU A 165 -9.77 15.69 -13.85
N THR A 166 -8.83 14.76 -13.67
CA THR A 166 -8.50 14.24 -12.33
C THR A 166 -7.80 15.30 -11.48
N MET A 167 -6.95 16.15 -12.08
CA MET A 167 -6.37 17.32 -11.39
C MET A 167 -7.47 18.28 -10.95
N GLY A 168 -8.47 18.53 -11.82
CA GLY A 168 -9.63 19.36 -11.48
C GLY A 168 -10.35 18.90 -10.21
N LEU A 169 -10.52 17.58 -9.99
CA LEU A 169 -11.11 17.06 -8.75
C LEU A 169 -10.31 17.46 -7.50
N VAL A 170 -8.97 17.43 -7.58
CA VAL A 170 -8.11 17.84 -6.47
C VAL A 170 -8.19 19.34 -6.23
N GLU A 171 -8.18 20.13 -7.29
CA GLU A 171 -8.25 21.60 -7.24
C GLU A 171 -9.61 22.09 -6.71
N GLU A 172 -10.70 21.48 -7.17
CA GLU A 172 -12.05 21.74 -6.64
C GLU A 172 -12.16 21.39 -5.15
N SER A 173 -11.39 20.41 -4.67
CA SER A 173 -11.31 20.09 -3.25
C SER A 173 -10.42 21.04 -2.44
N GLY A 174 -9.80 22.04 -3.11
CA GLY A 174 -9.02 23.12 -2.48
C GLY A 174 -7.56 22.79 -2.24
N TYR A 175 -6.99 21.87 -3.00
CA TYR A 175 -5.56 21.53 -2.99
C TYR A 175 -4.95 21.80 -4.37
N SER A 176 -3.64 22.03 -4.40
CA SER A 176 -2.89 22.21 -5.65
C SER A 176 -2.13 20.94 -5.97
N VAL A 177 -2.22 20.47 -7.21
CA VAL A 177 -1.47 19.29 -7.65
C VAL A 177 0.01 19.63 -7.78
N ASN A 178 0.87 18.88 -7.15
CA ASN A 178 2.33 19.07 -7.19
C ASN A 178 3.10 17.83 -7.68
N GLY A 179 2.40 16.78 -8.11
CA GLY A 179 3.04 15.59 -8.65
C GLY A 179 2.08 14.57 -9.22
N ILE A 180 2.65 13.72 -10.07
CA ILE A 180 1.97 12.59 -10.70
C ILE A 180 2.77 11.33 -10.40
N VAL A 181 2.10 10.29 -9.91
CA VAL A 181 2.70 8.99 -9.61
C VAL A 181 2.03 7.90 -10.42
N GLY A 182 2.79 6.94 -10.87
CA GLY A 182 2.26 5.77 -11.55
C GLY A 182 3.28 4.68 -11.76
N GLY A 183 2.83 3.55 -12.29
CA GLY A 183 3.71 2.44 -12.63
C GLY A 183 4.58 2.71 -13.86
N PRO A 184 5.45 1.75 -14.25
CA PRO A 184 6.34 1.87 -15.41
C PRO A 184 5.62 2.15 -16.73
N SER A 185 4.36 1.70 -16.88
CA SER A 185 3.50 1.97 -18.03
C SER A 185 3.26 3.47 -18.25
N LEU A 186 3.28 4.27 -17.20
CA LEU A 186 3.08 5.71 -17.25
C LEU A 186 4.15 6.39 -18.14
N LYS A 187 5.40 5.91 -18.11
CA LYS A 187 6.48 6.41 -18.98
C LYS A 187 6.13 6.29 -20.47
N LYS A 188 5.55 5.14 -20.86
CA LYS A 188 5.12 4.91 -22.25
C LYS A 188 3.97 5.84 -22.62
N LEU A 189 3.00 5.99 -21.73
CA LEU A 189 1.82 6.81 -21.96
C LEU A 189 2.18 8.28 -22.15
N PHE A 190 3.06 8.85 -21.32
CA PHE A 190 3.53 10.22 -21.46
C PHE A 190 4.32 10.45 -22.77
N ARG A 191 5.14 9.48 -23.21
CA ARG A 191 5.85 9.59 -24.48
C ARG A 191 4.93 9.54 -25.70
N GLY A 192 3.74 9.00 -25.55
CA GLY A 192 2.73 8.90 -26.60
C GLY A 192 1.65 10.00 -26.53
N MET A 193 1.80 10.97 -25.64
CA MET A 193 0.84 12.09 -25.56
C MET A 193 1.06 13.05 -26.73
N VAL A 194 0.14 13.03 -27.68
CA VAL A 194 0.15 13.89 -28.86
C VAL A 194 -1.14 14.72 -28.93
N ASP A 195 -1.05 15.90 -29.51
CA ASP A 195 -2.21 16.73 -29.80
C ASP A 195 -3.01 16.20 -31.01
N SER A 196 -4.07 16.90 -31.40
CA SER A 196 -4.91 16.55 -32.55
C SER A 196 -4.16 16.59 -33.87
N THR A 197 -2.98 17.21 -33.94
CA THR A 197 -2.11 17.31 -35.12
C THR A 197 -1.01 16.26 -35.14
N GLY A 198 -0.90 15.44 -34.08
CA GLY A 198 0.14 14.41 -33.95
C GLY A 198 1.46 14.93 -33.36
N GLN A 199 1.51 16.18 -32.88
CA GLN A 199 2.68 16.72 -32.19
C GLN A 199 2.68 16.33 -30.72
N LEU A 200 3.87 16.08 -30.15
CA LEU A 200 4.01 15.81 -28.73
C LEU A 200 3.58 17.01 -27.89
N ILE A 201 2.73 16.78 -26.91
CA ILE A 201 2.32 17.80 -25.95
C ILE A 201 3.49 18.03 -24.99
N THR A 202 4.08 19.23 -25.06
CA THR A 202 5.22 19.64 -24.23
C THR A 202 5.05 21.08 -23.79
N GLY A 203 5.52 21.40 -22.56
CA GLY A 203 5.53 22.79 -22.07
C GLY A 203 4.22 23.27 -21.45
N ASP A 204 3.24 22.40 -21.28
CA ASP A 204 2.01 22.64 -20.55
C ASP A 204 2.14 22.31 -19.06
N GLU A 205 1.14 22.66 -18.25
CA GLU A 205 1.12 22.47 -16.81
C GLU A 205 1.32 21.00 -16.42
N ILE A 206 0.63 20.07 -17.10
CA ILE A 206 0.73 18.63 -16.82
C ILE A 206 2.12 18.10 -17.14
N SER A 207 2.73 18.55 -18.22
CA SER A 207 4.07 18.11 -18.59
C SER A 207 5.17 18.67 -17.69
N ALA A 208 4.92 19.80 -17.04
CA ALA A 208 5.83 20.44 -16.10
C ALA A 208 5.84 19.79 -14.70
N LEU A 209 4.77 19.05 -14.34
CA LEU A 209 4.69 18.40 -13.03
C LEU A 209 5.75 17.30 -12.85
N PRO A 210 6.35 17.20 -11.65
CA PRO A 210 7.20 16.07 -11.28
C PRO A 210 6.48 14.75 -11.46
N ARG A 211 7.15 13.80 -12.14
CA ARG A 211 6.62 12.46 -12.40
C ARG A 211 7.43 11.43 -11.64
N ALA A 212 6.78 10.73 -10.72
CA ALA A 212 7.39 9.64 -9.99
C ALA A 212 6.90 8.30 -10.54
N ILE A 213 7.85 7.42 -10.81
CA ILE A 213 7.55 6.08 -11.32
C ILE A 213 7.85 5.06 -10.24
N VAL A 214 6.84 4.31 -9.88
CA VAL A 214 6.95 3.19 -8.95
C VAL A 214 7.34 1.95 -9.76
N ASP A 215 8.61 1.59 -9.73
CA ASP A 215 9.20 0.48 -10.49
C ASP A 215 9.63 -0.71 -9.62
N ASN A 216 9.37 -0.64 -8.31
CA ASN A 216 9.65 -1.70 -7.35
C ASN A 216 8.57 -2.81 -7.30
N GLY A 217 7.60 -2.79 -8.21
CA GLY A 217 6.52 -3.78 -8.30
C GLY A 217 5.43 -3.66 -7.23
N SER A 218 5.31 -2.50 -6.56
CA SER A 218 4.20 -2.21 -5.63
C SER A 218 3.00 -1.53 -6.31
N TRP A 219 3.14 -1.08 -7.57
CA TRP A 219 2.08 -0.40 -8.30
C TRP A 219 1.08 -1.38 -8.91
N ASP A 220 -0.19 -1.22 -8.58
CA ASP A 220 -1.27 -1.98 -9.19
C ASP A 220 -1.89 -1.19 -10.36
N ALA A 221 -1.48 -1.57 -11.57
CA ALA A 221 -1.96 -0.93 -12.80
C ALA A 221 -3.43 -1.29 -13.15
N SER A 222 -3.99 -2.31 -12.53
CA SER A 222 -5.40 -2.68 -12.69
C SER A 222 -6.33 -1.78 -11.90
N GLU A 223 -5.83 -1.20 -10.81
CA GLU A 223 -6.56 -0.27 -9.95
C GLU A 223 -6.33 1.19 -10.35
N ALA A 224 -5.08 1.56 -10.66
CA ALA A 224 -4.74 2.93 -10.99
C ALA A 224 -3.74 3.03 -12.14
N LYS A 225 -4.03 3.84 -13.15
CA LYS A 225 -3.09 4.24 -14.19
C LYS A 225 -2.15 5.34 -13.72
N ALA A 226 -2.69 6.30 -13.00
CA ALA A 226 -1.96 7.39 -12.39
C ALA A 226 -2.66 7.87 -11.12
N LEU A 227 -1.88 8.41 -10.21
CA LEU A 227 -2.33 9.12 -9.02
C LEU A 227 -1.79 10.54 -9.11
N VAL A 228 -2.66 11.52 -8.96
CA VAL A 228 -2.33 12.94 -8.98
C VAL A 228 -2.69 13.58 -7.65
N GLY A 229 -1.93 14.57 -7.20
CA GLY A 229 -2.29 15.24 -5.97
C GLY A 229 -1.19 16.09 -5.36
N ASP A 230 -1.48 16.55 -4.14
CA ASP A 230 -0.55 17.30 -3.29
C ASP A 230 0.14 16.37 -2.30
N PHE A 231 1.31 15.87 -2.67
CA PHE A 231 2.10 14.93 -1.87
C PHE A 231 2.65 15.56 -0.58
N GLN A 232 2.68 16.89 -0.47
CA GLN A 232 3.07 17.55 0.77
C GLN A 232 2.01 17.40 1.88
N GLN A 233 0.79 17.02 1.53
CA GLN A 233 -0.26 16.71 2.49
C GLN A 233 -0.15 15.29 3.07
N ALA A 234 0.53 14.37 2.39
CA ALA A 234 0.88 13.08 2.96
C ALA A 234 2.15 13.22 3.81
N VAL A 235 2.05 12.88 5.09
CA VAL A 235 3.17 13.02 6.02
C VAL A 235 3.61 11.67 6.56
N PHE A 236 4.92 11.51 6.72
CA PHE A 236 5.48 10.31 7.34
C PHE A 236 6.52 10.64 8.39
N ALA A 237 6.73 9.73 9.30
CA ALA A 237 7.77 9.83 10.32
C ALA A 237 8.43 8.47 10.56
N ILE A 238 9.68 8.49 10.90
CA ILE A 238 10.48 7.31 11.20
C ILE A 238 10.69 7.27 12.71
N ARG A 239 10.45 6.11 13.30
CA ARG A 239 10.68 5.88 14.72
C ARG A 239 12.07 5.31 14.96
N GLU A 240 12.45 4.33 14.14
CA GLU A 240 13.71 3.62 14.23
C GLU A 240 14.19 3.31 12.83
N ASP A 241 15.42 3.71 12.54
CA ASP A 241 16.08 3.39 11.29
C ASP A 241 16.34 1.89 11.17
N MET A 242 16.76 1.43 10.01
CA MET A 242 17.08 0.03 9.79
C MET A 242 18.13 -0.45 10.79
N ASN A 243 17.72 -1.40 11.63
CA ASN A 243 18.58 -2.03 12.61
C ASN A 243 18.88 -3.45 12.16
N TYR A 244 20.17 -3.75 12.06
CA TYR A 244 20.68 -5.07 11.66
C TYR A 244 21.24 -5.79 12.88
N LYS A 245 20.75 -7.01 13.11
CA LYS A 245 21.25 -7.85 14.18
C LYS A 245 21.55 -9.24 13.64
N VAL A 246 22.80 -9.66 13.79
CA VAL A 246 23.19 -11.05 13.53
C VAL A 246 22.80 -11.91 14.71
N LEU A 247 22.14 -13.03 14.45
CA LEU A 247 21.70 -14.03 15.41
C LEU A 247 22.41 -15.34 15.12
N ASP A 248 23.09 -15.88 16.13
CA ASP A 248 23.85 -17.13 16.06
C ASP A 248 23.25 -18.24 16.95
N GLN A 249 22.46 -17.89 17.98
CA GLN A 249 21.92 -18.80 18.96
C GLN A 249 20.41 -18.66 19.16
N ALA A 250 19.68 -18.28 18.10
CA ALA A 250 18.24 -18.12 18.18
C ALA A 250 17.49 -19.36 17.68
N VAL A 251 16.27 -19.54 18.19
CA VAL A 251 15.30 -20.47 17.63
C VAL A 251 14.30 -19.65 16.83
N ILE A 252 14.10 -20.02 15.57
CA ILE A 252 13.15 -19.39 14.66
C ILE A 252 11.92 -20.29 14.57
N THR A 253 10.75 -19.73 14.85
CA THR A 253 9.47 -20.42 14.80
C THR A 253 8.61 -19.86 13.66
N ASP A 254 7.68 -20.69 13.16
CA ASP A 254 6.62 -20.23 12.25
C ASP A 254 5.50 -19.46 12.99
N GLY A 255 4.48 -19.03 12.25
CA GLY A 255 3.33 -18.31 12.80
C GLY A 255 2.47 -19.12 13.77
N ASP A 256 2.58 -20.44 13.76
CA ASP A 256 1.87 -21.37 14.63
C ASP A 256 2.72 -21.76 15.88
N GLY A 257 3.95 -21.25 15.98
CA GLY A 257 4.85 -21.49 17.10
C GLY A 257 5.71 -22.76 16.97
N ASN A 258 5.68 -23.46 15.81
CA ASN A 258 6.54 -24.62 15.59
C ASN A 258 7.96 -24.16 15.27
N VAL A 259 8.95 -24.89 15.79
CA VAL A 259 10.36 -24.62 15.50
C VAL A 259 10.66 -24.96 14.05
N VAL A 260 11.07 -23.96 13.25
CA VAL A 260 11.51 -24.13 11.87
C VAL A 260 13.02 -24.30 11.80
N TYR A 261 13.75 -23.42 12.52
CA TYR A 261 15.20 -23.46 12.60
C TYR A 261 15.66 -23.29 14.05
N ASN A 262 16.65 -24.10 14.43
CA ASN A 262 17.42 -23.91 15.66
C ASN A 262 18.86 -23.60 15.23
N LEU A 263 19.22 -22.30 15.22
CA LEU A 263 20.47 -21.83 14.63
C LEU A 263 21.69 -22.53 15.24
N ALA A 264 21.72 -22.68 16.56
CA ALA A 264 22.83 -23.29 17.25
C ALA A 264 23.00 -24.81 16.99
N GLN A 265 21.90 -25.53 16.69
CA GLN A 265 21.95 -26.99 16.43
C GLN A 265 22.14 -27.31 14.95
N GLN A 266 21.88 -26.35 14.08
CA GLN A 266 21.92 -26.53 12.64
C GLN A 266 23.09 -25.77 11.98
N ASP A 267 24.00 -25.24 12.79
CA ASP A 267 25.16 -24.45 12.36
C ASP A 267 24.73 -23.34 11.37
N MET A 268 23.76 -22.50 11.81
CA MET A 268 23.18 -21.43 11.01
C MET A 268 23.35 -20.07 11.70
N VAL A 269 23.48 -19.07 10.86
CA VAL A 269 23.46 -17.64 11.26
C VAL A 269 22.28 -16.95 10.60
N ALA A 270 21.56 -16.09 11.32
CA ALA A 270 20.47 -15.33 10.75
C ALA A 270 20.69 -13.83 10.87
N LEU A 271 20.36 -13.10 9.82
CA LEU A 271 20.30 -11.63 9.84
C LEU A 271 18.88 -11.20 10.11
N ARG A 272 18.65 -10.54 11.26
CA ARG A 272 17.39 -9.87 11.57
C ARG A 272 17.50 -8.39 11.20
N VAL A 273 16.56 -7.92 10.40
CA VAL A 273 16.43 -6.51 10.04
C VAL A 273 15.10 -6.01 10.54
N THR A 274 15.11 -4.86 11.22
CA THR A 274 13.91 -4.19 11.71
C THR A 274 13.93 -2.73 11.28
N PHE A 275 12.76 -2.20 10.93
CA PHE A 275 12.54 -0.81 10.56
C PHE A 275 11.19 -0.36 11.08
N ARG A 276 11.09 0.84 11.68
CA ARG A 276 9.84 1.34 12.26
C ARG A 276 9.44 2.65 11.64
N PHE A 277 8.28 2.64 10.99
CA PHE A 277 7.75 3.70 10.15
C PHE A 277 6.28 3.96 10.46
N GLY A 278 5.88 5.22 10.33
CA GLY A 278 4.46 5.61 10.43
C GLY A 278 4.13 6.70 9.44
N TRP A 279 2.89 6.74 8.97
CA TRP A 279 2.40 7.75 8.05
C TRP A 279 0.98 8.20 8.38
N GLN A 280 0.56 9.34 7.85
CA GLN A 280 -0.79 9.87 8.03
C GLN A 280 -1.14 10.83 6.90
N LEU A 281 -2.45 10.91 6.60
CA LEU A 281 -3.04 11.91 5.74
C LEU A 281 -3.83 12.91 6.60
N PRO A 282 -3.25 14.06 6.99
CA PRO A 282 -3.89 15.03 7.88
C PRO A 282 -5.18 15.60 7.32
N ASN A 283 -5.24 15.90 6.01
CA ASN A 283 -6.41 16.45 5.33
C ASN A 283 -7.02 17.68 6.04
N PRO A 284 -6.25 18.79 6.24
CA PRO A 284 -6.71 19.96 6.95
C PRO A 284 -7.87 20.67 6.24
N VAL A 285 -8.70 21.38 6.99
CA VAL A 285 -9.77 22.21 6.42
C VAL A 285 -9.17 23.31 5.53
N ASN A 286 -9.83 23.57 4.40
CA ASN A 286 -9.51 24.68 3.52
C ASN A 286 -10.73 25.58 3.29
N ALA A 287 -10.51 26.70 2.58
CA ALA A 287 -11.55 27.71 2.36
C ALA A 287 -12.63 27.27 1.34
N LEU A 288 -12.32 26.35 0.44
CA LEU A 288 -13.25 25.89 -0.60
C LEU A 288 -14.17 24.79 -0.08
N VAL A 289 -13.63 23.82 0.66
CA VAL A 289 -14.39 22.67 1.14
C VAL A 289 -14.17 22.45 2.62
N ALA A 290 -15.19 22.82 3.42
CA ALA A 290 -15.13 22.69 4.87
C ALA A 290 -15.26 21.23 5.35
N SER A 291 -16.06 20.41 4.65
CA SER A 291 -16.30 19.00 5.06
C SER A 291 -15.11 18.11 4.75
N GLU A 292 -14.59 17.41 5.77
CA GLU A 292 -13.50 16.44 5.61
C GLU A 292 -13.85 15.28 4.66
N GLY A 293 -15.11 14.87 4.65
CA GLY A 293 -15.61 13.80 3.78
C GLY A 293 -15.62 14.18 2.29
N ALA A 294 -15.74 15.48 2.00
CA ALA A 294 -15.85 16.00 0.63
C ALA A 294 -14.53 16.58 0.09
N ARG A 295 -13.42 16.48 0.82
CA ARG A 295 -12.12 16.94 0.36
C ARG A 295 -11.06 15.86 0.47
N LEU A 296 -10.18 15.82 -0.50
CA LEU A 296 -9.01 14.94 -0.51
C LEU A 296 -7.89 15.57 -1.35
N PRO A 297 -6.62 15.55 -0.89
CA PRO A 297 -5.51 16.10 -1.67
C PRO A 297 -5.02 15.18 -2.80
N PHE A 298 -5.71 14.08 -3.07
CA PHE A 298 -5.35 13.10 -4.07
C PHE A 298 -6.56 12.65 -4.88
N ALA A 299 -6.33 12.40 -6.17
CA ALA A 299 -7.30 11.76 -7.04
C ALA A 299 -6.61 10.75 -7.96
N ILE A 300 -7.38 9.83 -8.51
CA ILE A 300 -6.88 8.68 -9.24
C ILE A 300 -7.45 8.66 -10.65
N VAL A 301 -6.58 8.45 -11.62
CA VAL A 301 -6.95 8.02 -12.96
C VAL A 301 -7.05 6.50 -12.94
N ALA A 302 -8.26 5.97 -12.89
CA ALA A 302 -8.51 4.55 -12.98
C ALA A 302 -8.48 4.08 -14.45
N PRO A 303 -8.13 2.82 -14.71
CA PRO A 303 -8.34 2.25 -16.04
C PRO A 303 -9.83 2.31 -16.40
N ALA A 304 -10.13 2.35 -17.70
CA ALA A 304 -11.53 2.30 -18.15
C ALA A 304 -12.23 1.10 -17.51
N SER A 305 -13.38 1.35 -16.92
CA SER A 305 -14.24 0.32 -16.32
C SER A 305 -14.90 -0.52 -17.43
N ALA A 306 -14.10 -1.28 -18.15
CA ALA A 306 -14.61 -2.25 -19.12
C ALA A 306 -14.30 -3.68 -18.74
N ALA A 307 -13.57 -3.91 -17.69
CA ALA A 307 -13.32 -5.25 -17.22
C ALA A 307 -14.51 -5.72 -16.37
N LYS A 308 -15.44 -6.44 -17.02
CA LYS A 308 -16.39 -7.28 -16.31
C LYS A 308 -15.62 -8.15 -15.32
N LEU A 309 -16.04 -8.17 -14.08
CA LEU A 309 -15.46 -9.05 -13.08
C LEU A 309 -15.57 -10.49 -13.55
N THR A 310 -14.60 -11.30 -13.22
CA THR A 310 -14.63 -12.74 -13.41
C THR A 310 -14.36 -13.42 -12.08
N VAL A 311 -15.10 -14.50 -11.80
CA VAL A 311 -14.86 -15.39 -10.66
C VAL A 311 -14.33 -16.69 -11.18
N SER A 312 -13.32 -17.24 -10.52
CA SER A 312 -12.83 -18.59 -10.75
C SER A 312 -12.95 -19.42 -9.48
N LEU A 313 -13.35 -20.67 -9.63
CA LEU A 313 -13.36 -21.68 -8.59
C LEU A 313 -12.18 -22.63 -8.82
N ASP A 314 -11.62 -23.16 -7.75
CA ASP A 314 -10.56 -24.17 -7.79
C ASP A 314 -10.96 -25.34 -6.85
N PRO A 315 -11.26 -26.53 -7.38
CA PRO A 315 -11.39 -26.93 -8.78
C PRO A 315 -12.47 -26.18 -9.55
N GLY A 316 -12.15 -25.78 -10.81
CA GLY A 316 -13.07 -25.02 -11.68
C GLY A 316 -14.06 -25.88 -12.46
N GLU A 317 -13.90 -27.19 -12.42
CA GLU A 317 -14.72 -28.17 -13.12
C GLU A 317 -15.45 -29.09 -12.15
N ALA A 318 -16.53 -29.72 -12.65
CA ALA A 318 -17.28 -30.72 -11.87
C ALA A 318 -16.34 -31.86 -11.43
N THR A 319 -16.24 -32.07 -10.13
CA THR A 319 -15.30 -33.00 -9.53
C THR A 319 -16.01 -33.99 -8.63
N THR A 320 -15.60 -35.25 -8.67
CA THR A 320 -16.09 -36.31 -7.75
C THR A 320 -15.05 -36.55 -6.65
N PHE A 321 -15.49 -36.64 -5.40
CA PHE A 321 -14.62 -36.81 -4.25
C PHE A 321 -15.15 -37.87 -3.27
N ALA A 322 -14.26 -38.60 -2.63
CA ALA A 322 -14.61 -39.69 -1.74
C ALA A 322 -14.85 -39.27 -0.28
N SER A 323 -14.12 -38.28 0.22
CA SER A 323 -14.18 -37.85 1.63
C SER A 323 -14.63 -36.38 1.75
N THR A 324 -13.73 -35.45 1.44
CA THR A 324 -14.01 -34.01 1.47
C THR A 324 -13.38 -33.32 0.25
N GLN A 325 -13.99 -32.24 -0.18
CA GLN A 325 -13.47 -31.38 -1.25
C GLN A 325 -13.30 -29.96 -0.74
N VAL A 326 -12.09 -29.41 -0.90
CA VAL A 326 -11.82 -28.00 -0.61
C VAL A 326 -12.02 -27.20 -1.89
N VAL A 327 -12.81 -26.12 -1.80
CA VAL A 327 -13.08 -25.21 -2.91
C VAL A 327 -12.52 -23.83 -2.54
N LYS A 328 -11.66 -23.29 -3.40
CA LYS A 328 -11.16 -21.92 -3.32
C LYS A 328 -11.81 -21.06 -4.38
N MET A 329 -11.98 -19.78 -4.08
CA MET A 329 -12.53 -18.81 -5.03
C MET A 329 -11.61 -17.61 -5.15
N SER A 330 -11.48 -17.09 -6.37
CA SER A 330 -10.73 -15.87 -6.64
C SER A 330 -11.46 -15.01 -7.68
N ALA A 331 -11.19 -13.70 -7.65
CA ALA A 331 -11.70 -12.75 -8.64
C ALA A 331 -10.52 -12.06 -9.33
N ASN A 332 -10.74 -11.61 -10.57
CA ASN A 332 -9.72 -10.92 -11.36
C ASN A 332 -9.39 -9.50 -10.87
N ALA A 333 -10.22 -8.92 -10.00
CA ALA A 333 -9.98 -7.59 -9.46
C ALA A 333 -9.75 -7.66 -7.95
N ARG A 334 -8.68 -7.01 -7.48
CA ARG A 334 -8.38 -6.90 -6.07
C ARG A 334 -9.47 -6.13 -5.33
N GLY A 335 -9.87 -6.62 -4.15
CA GLY A 335 -10.94 -6.02 -3.35
C GLY A 335 -12.35 -6.32 -3.85
N ALA A 336 -12.52 -7.13 -4.92
CA ALA A 336 -13.83 -7.64 -5.28
C ALA A 336 -14.34 -8.59 -4.20
N LYS A 337 -15.57 -8.39 -3.78
CA LYS A 337 -16.26 -9.28 -2.84
C LYS A 337 -16.87 -10.43 -3.62
N ILE A 338 -16.57 -11.66 -3.24
CA ILE A 338 -17.16 -12.84 -3.83
C ILE A 338 -18.30 -13.30 -2.93
N TYR A 339 -19.50 -13.38 -3.48
CA TYR A 339 -20.67 -13.94 -2.81
C TYR A 339 -21.00 -15.30 -3.42
N TYR A 340 -21.37 -16.27 -2.59
CA TYR A 340 -21.66 -17.61 -3.06
C TYR A 340 -22.88 -18.22 -2.38
N THR A 341 -23.43 -19.25 -3.04
CA THR A 341 -24.45 -20.16 -2.53
C THR A 341 -23.99 -21.61 -2.67
N ASN A 342 -24.47 -22.49 -1.84
CA ASN A 342 -24.16 -23.93 -1.86
C ASN A 342 -25.40 -24.82 -2.03
N ASP A 343 -26.53 -24.21 -2.37
CA ASP A 343 -27.84 -24.82 -2.57
C ASP A 343 -28.32 -24.74 -4.04
N GLY A 344 -27.46 -24.20 -4.93
CA GLY A 344 -27.76 -24.01 -6.35
C GLY A 344 -28.59 -22.78 -6.68
N ASN A 345 -28.94 -21.93 -5.70
CA ASN A 345 -29.58 -20.64 -5.94
C ASN A 345 -28.62 -19.65 -6.56
N THR A 346 -29.13 -18.64 -7.25
CA THR A 346 -28.30 -17.57 -7.82
C THR A 346 -27.81 -16.66 -6.70
N PRO A 347 -26.48 -16.47 -6.54
CA PRO A 347 -25.93 -15.60 -5.52
C PRO A 347 -26.21 -14.12 -5.82
N THR A 348 -26.41 -13.34 -4.76
CA THR A 348 -26.60 -11.88 -4.78
C THR A 348 -25.67 -11.24 -3.74
N SER A 349 -25.63 -9.92 -3.65
CA SER A 349 -24.91 -9.20 -2.59
C SER A 349 -25.38 -9.51 -1.16
N ALA A 350 -26.55 -10.12 -1.01
CA ALA A 350 -27.09 -10.59 0.27
C ALA A 350 -26.71 -12.06 0.60
N SER A 351 -26.06 -12.77 -0.33
CA SER A 351 -25.61 -14.15 -0.14
C SER A 351 -24.37 -14.22 0.74
N THR A 352 -23.90 -15.43 1.05
CA THR A 352 -22.73 -15.63 1.91
C THR A 352 -21.48 -15.03 1.28
N LEU A 353 -20.81 -14.15 2.02
CA LEU A 353 -19.52 -13.59 1.61
C LEU A 353 -18.43 -14.66 1.74
N TYR A 354 -17.63 -14.83 0.69
CA TYR A 354 -16.47 -15.72 0.72
C TYR A 354 -15.31 -15.05 1.48
N SER A 355 -14.87 -15.68 2.56
CA SER A 355 -13.78 -15.23 3.41
C SER A 355 -12.58 -16.18 3.42
N GLY A 356 -12.67 -17.34 2.78
CA GLY A 356 -11.61 -18.34 2.73
C GLY A 356 -12.09 -19.69 2.20
N PRO A 357 -11.19 -20.68 2.06
CA PRO A 357 -11.50 -21.99 1.48
C PRO A 357 -12.69 -22.67 2.13
N ILE A 358 -13.59 -23.27 1.32
CA ILE A 358 -14.78 -23.96 1.76
C ILE A 358 -14.56 -25.47 1.69
N THR A 359 -14.84 -26.20 2.76
CA THR A 359 -14.77 -27.66 2.77
C THR A 359 -16.16 -28.28 2.58
N LEU A 360 -16.33 -29.08 1.54
CA LEU A 360 -17.54 -29.79 1.22
C LEU A 360 -17.43 -31.23 1.71
N SER A 361 -18.45 -31.73 2.40
CA SER A 361 -18.55 -33.12 2.89
C SER A 361 -19.70 -33.91 2.23
N ALA A 362 -20.49 -33.28 1.38
CA ALA A 362 -21.60 -33.85 0.64
C ALA A 362 -21.66 -33.23 -0.77
N THR A 363 -22.39 -33.86 -1.68
CA THR A 363 -22.68 -33.30 -3.01
C THR A 363 -23.32 -31.92 -2.88
N LYS A 364 -22.67 -30.91 -3.50
CA LYS A 364 -23.10 -29.51 -3.49
C LYS A 364 -22.86 -28.85 -4.84
N THR A 365 -23.81 -28.00 -5.25
CA THR A 365 -23.57 -27.06 -6.35
C THR A 365 -23.22 -25.69 -5.78
N ILE A 366 -22.00 -25.26 -6.04
CA ILE A 366 -21.54 -23.93 -5.65
C ILE A 366 -21.79 -22.99 -6.82
N LYS A 367 -22.48 -21.90 -6.55
CA LYS A 367 -22.57 -20.76 -7.46
C LYS A 367 -21.93 -19.54 -6.83
N ALA A 368 -21.16 -18.79 -7.61
CA ALA A 368 -20.44 -17.62 -7.12
C ALA A 368 -20.53 -16.44 -8.10
N ILE A 369 -20.57 -15.23 -7.55
CA ILE A 369 -20.54 -13.96 -8.26
C ILE A 369 -19.55 -13.00 -7.58
N ALA A 370 -18.75 -12.24 -8.36
CA ALA A 370 -17.95 -11.17 -7.84
C ALA A 370 -18.66 -9.82 -8.03
N ILE A 371 -18.61 -9.00 -6.98
CA ILE A 371 -19.20 -7.67 -6.95
C ILE A 371 -18.14 -6.71 -6.40
N LYS A 372 -17.95 -5.59 -7.12
CA LYS A 372 -17.10 -4.49 -6.68
C LYS A 372 -17.69 -3.18 -7.20
N ASP A 373 -17.74 -2.17 -6.34
CA ASP A 373 -18.22 -0.86 -6.75
C ASP A 373 -17.35 -0.28 -7.87
N GLY A 374 -17.99 0.29 -8.90
CA GLY A 374 -17.31 0.80 -10.10
C GLY A 374 -16.99 -0.26 -11.16
N TYR A 375 -17.33 -1.53 -10.96
CA TYR A 375 -17.14 -2.62 -11.93
C TYR A 375 -18.48 -3.24 -12.34
N THR A 376 -18.54 -3.79 -13.55
CA THR A 376 -19.67 -4.67 -13.95
C THR A 376 -19.52 -5.99 -13.20
N ASN A 377 -20.57 -6.43 -12.53
CA ASN A 377 -20.58 -7.71 -11.82
C ASN A 377 -20.16 -8.86 -12.74
N SER A 378 -19.52 -9.88 -12.17
CA SER A 378 -19.18 -11.07 -12.93
C SER A 378 -20.44 -11.82 -13.39
N ASP A 379 -20.27 -12.70 -14.39
CA ASP A 379 -21.23 -13.78 -14.58
C ASP A 379 -21.23 -14.69 -13.36
N VAL A 380 -22.36 -15.36 -13.14
CA VAL A 380 -22.45 -16.40 -12.12
C VAL A 380 -21.75 -17.66 -12.61
N VAL A 381 -20.69 -18.03 -11.94
CA VAL A 381 -20.00 -19.31 -12.18
C VAL A 381 -20.68 -20.39 -11.33
N SER A 382 -20.92 -21.56 -11.92
CA SER A 382 -21.59 -22.68 -11.27
C SER A 382 -20.81 -23.98 -11.46
N VAL A 383 -20.43 -24.63 -10.36
CA VAL A 383 -19.72 -25.91 -10.36
C VAL A 383 -20.40 -26.87 -9.38
N THR A 384 -20.61 -28.11 -9.83
CA THR A 384 -21.16 -29.18 -8.98
C THR A 384 -20.05 -30.11 -8.54
N TYR A 385 -19.93 -30.30 -7.24
CA TYR A 385 -18.99 -31.23 -6.61
C TYR A 385 -19.80 -32.43 -6.07
N THR A 386 -19.49 -33.61 -6.58
CA THR A 386 -20.25 -34.83 -6.29
C THR A 386 -19.49 -35.72 -5.33
N LYS A 387 -20.13 -36.10 -4.22
CA LYS A 387 -19.57 -37.10 -3.31
C LYS A 387 -19.93 -38.50 -3.83
N SER A 388 -18.90 -39.31 -4.05
CA SER A 388 -19.00 -40.73 -4.41
C SER A 388 -19.30 -41.59 -3.20
#